data_9f0befdc9a6e0f3df17a8f789a62cdec
#
_entry.id   9f0befdc9a6e0f3df17a8f789a62cdec
#
_cell.length_a   1.000
_cell.length_b   1.000
_cell.length_c   1.000
_cell.angle_alpha   90.00
_cell.angle_beta   90.00
_cell.angle_gamma   90.00
#
_symmetry.space_group_name_H-M   'P 1'
#
loop_
_entity.id
_entity.type
_entity.pdbx_description
1 polymer ?
#
loop_
_entity_poly.entity_id
_entity_poly.type
_entity_poly.pdbx_seq_one_letter_code
_entity_poly.pdbx_strand_id
1 'polypeptide(L)'
;MTPLPLLPLRRLAACALALLGAAVWPAPGQAQTGAHDTVLQARDALRSKDVARLATLSATATAARHPLAMWVDYWALNVRLDDARQEEVTAFYRRWPDSYVEDRLRNDWLLVLGKRRDWANFRAEYPQFLMNDDREVRCHALLARHADGDDVGPAGRDAWLAQREPDEGCAQLAEALFAARRLGEDDVMLKARLAVEANRPRVARQAGARRTTRWRAGRSPRRPRAAPTRRRGRPRRRPRRRGGGPAPRGS
;
A
#
# COMPACT_ATOMS: atom_id res chain seq x y z
N MET A 1 -34.08 -97.11 -33.88
CA MET A 1 -34.68 -96.48 -32.71
C MET A 1 -33.55 -95.72 -32.01
N THR A 2 -33.41 -94.46 -32.30
CA THR A 2 -32.41 -93.56 -31.69
C THR A 2 -33.17 -92.43 -31.01
N PRO A 3 -32.92 -92.13 -29.70
CA PRO A 3 -33.62 -91.08 -29.01
C PRO A 3 -32.98 -89.72 -29.27
N LEU A 4 -33.77 -88.69 -29.49
CA LEU A 4 -33.43 -87.27 -29.56
C LEU A 4 -32.96 -86.74 -28.22
N PRO A 5 -31.93 -85.84 -28.15
CA PRO A 5 -31.57 -85.15 -26.90
C PRO A 5 -32.43 -83.93 -26.68
N LEU A 6 -32.98 -83.81 -25.44
CA LEU A 6 -33.67 -82.64 -24.90
C LEU A 6 -32.65 -81.54 -24.66
N LEU A 7 -32.80 -80.38 -25.29
CA LEU A 7 -32.06 -79.16 -25.04
C LEU A 7 -32.61 -78.45 -23.76
N PRO A 8 -31.78 -77.96 -22.84
CA PRO A 8 -32.27 -77.27 -21.63
C PRO A 8 -32.62 -75.82 -21.93
N LEU A 9 -33.85 -75.48 -21.62
CA LEU A 9 -34.47 -74.14 -21.61
C LEU A 9 -33.92 -73.25 -20.51
N ARG A 10 -32.62 -73.02 -20.45
CA ARG A 10 -32.01 -72.21 -19.36
C ARG A 10 -31.16 -71.01 -19.79
N ARG A 11 -31.23 -70.55 -21.05
CA ARG A 11 -30.37 -69.45 -21.56
C ARG A 11 -31.11 -68.20 -22.07
N LEU A 12 -32.36 -67.91 -21.68
CA LEU A 12 -33.11 -66.72 -22.12
C LEU A 12 -33.46 -65.72 -20.99
N ALA A 13 -32.90 -65.89 -19.80
CA ALA A 13 -33.19 -64.96 -18.68
C ALA A 13 -32.01 -64.01 -18.31
N ALA A 14 -30.93 -63.97 -19.11
CA ALA A 14 -29.73 -63.19 -18.75
C ALA A 14 -29.50 -61.88 -19.56
N CYS A 15 -30.37 -61.53 -20.51
CA CYS A 15 -30.18 -60.33 -21.35
C CYS A 15 -31.07 -59.13 -21.05
N ALA A 16 -31.88 -59.14 -19.98
CA ALA A 16 -32.84 -58.07 -19.70
C ALA A 16 -32.47 -57.11 -18.54
N LEU A 17 -31.28 -57.21 -17.93
CA LEU A 17 -30.87 -56.38 -16.79
C LEU A 17 -29.63 -55.48 -17.04
N ALA A 18 -29.18 -55.35 -18.30
CA ALA A 18 -27.98 -54.54 -18.64
C ALA A 18 -28.29 -53.14 -19.20
N LEU A 19 -29.50 -52.62 -19.15
CA LEU A 19 -29.90 -51.36 -19.79
C LEU A 19 -30.36 -50.24 -18.84
N LEU A 20 -30.13 -50.33 -17.55
CA LEU A 20 -30.51 -49.29 -16.58
C LEU A 20 -29.35 -48.62 -15.85
N GLY A 21 -28.16 -48.65 -16.38
CA GLY A 21 -26.96 -47.99 -15.84
C GLY A 21 -26.36 -46.96 -16.78
N ALA A 22 -27.17 -46.18 -17.51
CA ALA A 22 -26.67 -44.95 -18.14
C ALA A 22 -26.43 -43.90 -17.05
N ALA A 23 -25.29 -43.99 -16.36
CA ALA A 23 -24.79 -42.88 -15.53
C ALA A 23 -24.76 -41.64 -16.44
N VAL A 24 -25.62 -40.66 -16.14
CA VAL A 24 -25.59 -39.33 -16.76
C VAL A 24 -24.29 -38.68 -16.30
N TRP A 25 -23.22 -38.94 -17.01
CA TRP A 25 -22.00 -38.16 -16.85
C TRP A 25 -22.32 -36.75 -17.39
N PRO A 26 -22.16 -35.70 -16.58
CA PRO A 26 -22.34 -34.35 -17.10
C PRO A 26 -21.39 -34.14 -18.25
N ALA A 27 -21.90 -33.69 -19.39
CA ALA A 27 -21.10 -33.43 -20.57
C ALA A 27 -19.98 -32.44 -20.17
N PRO A 28 -18.71 -32.67 -20.58
CA PRO A 28 -17.56 -31.85 -20.21
C PRO A 28 -17.74 -30.34 -20.52
N GLY A 29 -18.59 -30.00 -21.47
CA GLY A 29 -18.92 -28.60 -21.80
C GLY A 29 -19.71 -27.83 -20.74
N GLN A 30 -20.54 -28.48 -19.93
CA GLN A 30 -21.32 -27.79 -18.87
C GLN A 30 -20.47 -27.47 -17.66
N ALA A 31 -19.47 -28.28 -17.33
CA ALA A 31 -18.54 -28.02 -16.25
C ALA A 31 -17.60 -26.84 -16.60
N GLN A 32 -17.22 -26.69 -17.85
CA GLN A 32 -16.37 -25.58 -18.32
C GLN A 32 -17.10 -24.23 -18.33
N THR A 33 -18.37 -24.17 -18.72
CA THR A 33 -19.17 -22.94 -18.69
C THR A 33 -19.38 -22.44 -17.26
N GLY A 34 -19.73 -23.32 -16.32
CA GLY A 34 -19.90 -22.95 -14.91
C GLY A 34 -18.60 -22.49 -14.23
N ALA A 35 -17.48 -23.09 -14.61
CA ALA A 35 -16.17 -22.71 -14.10
C ALA A 35 -15.74 -21.32 -14.64
N HIS A 36 -15.98 -21.05 -15.92
CA HIS A 36 -15.72 -19.75 -16.54
C HIS A 36 -16.57 -18.64 -15.90
N ASP A 37 -17.84 -18.91 -15.62
CA ASP A 37 -18.75 -18.02 -14.93
C ASP A 37 -18.24 -17.66 -13.53
N THR A 38 -17.61 -18.57 -12.81
CA THR A 38 -17.03 -18.32 -11.48
C THR A 38 -15.96 -17.23 -11.53
N VAL A 39 -15.07 -17.26 -12.53
CA VAL A 39 -14.02 -16.24 -12.68
C VAL A 39 -14.59 -14.87 -13.06
N LEU A 40 -15.61 -14.84 -13.94
CA LEU A 40 -16.28 -13.58 -14.29
C LEU A 40 -16.99 -12.97 -13.08
N GLN A 41 -17.69 -13.79 -12.30
CA GLN A 41 -18.32 -13.34 -11.04
C GLN A 41 -17.29 -12.85 -10.03
N ALA A 42 -16.13 -13.51 -9.92
CA ALA A 42 -15.04 -13.06 -9.04
C ALA A 42 -14.49 -11.69 -9.47
N ARG A 43 -14.35 -11.46 -10.78
CA ARG A 43 -13.95 -10.15 -11.30
C ARG A 43 -14.97 -9.06 -10.99
N ASP A 44 -16.25 -9.37 -11.03
CA ASP A 44 -17.31 -8.41 -10.70
C ASP A 44 -17.36 -8.15 -9.18
N ALA A 45 -17.17 -9.19 -8.35
CA ALA A 45 -17.01 -9.07 -6.91
C ALA A 45 -15.78 -8.24 -6.52
N LEU A 46 -14.67 -8.38 -7.26
CA LEU A 46 -13.48 -7.54 -7.09
C LEU A 46 -13.78 -6.06 -7.36
N ARG A 47 -14.51 -5.75 -8.45
CA ARG A 47 -14.88 -4.38 -8.79
C ARG A 47 -15.77 -3.73 -7.72
N SER A 48 -16.67 -4.50 -7.13
CA SER A 48 -17.53 -4.06 -6.03
C SER A 48 -16.88 -4.14 -4.65
N LYS A 49 -15.64 -4.66 -4.56
CA LYS A 49 -14.92 -4.94 -3.30
C LYS A 49 -15.72 -5.85 -2.34
N ASP A 50 -16.46 -6.80 -2.88
CA ASP A 50 -17.23 -7.76 -2.10
C ASP A 50 -16.33 -8.88 -1.60
N VAL A 51 -15.73 -8.67 -0.42
CA VAL A 51 -14.76 -9.57 0.21
C VAL A 51 -15.37 -10.96 0.48
N ALA A 52 -16.61 -11.02 0.97
CA ALA A 52 -17.27 -12.28 1.31
C ALA A 52 -17.55 -13.13 0.06
N ARG A 53 -18.03 -12.49 -0.99
CA ARG A 53 -18.29 -13.15 -2.27
C ARG A 53 -16.98 -13.62 -2.92
N LEU A 54 -15.92 -12.81 -2.88
CA LEU A 54 -14.59 -13.20 -3.39
C LEU A 54 -14.06 -14.43 -2.65
N ALA A 55 -14.17 -14.49 -1.33
CA ALA A 55 -13.73 -15.65 -0.56
C ALA A 55 -14.48 -16.94 -0.97
N THR A 56 -15.80 -16.85 -1.15
CA THR A 56 -16.63 -17.99 -1.61
C THR A 56 -16.22 -18.45 -3.02
N LEU A 57 -16.04 -17.49 -3.95
CA LEU A 57 -15.67 -17.79 -5.33
C LEU A 57 -14.24 -18.34 -5.45
N SER A 58 -13.30 -17.87 -4.58
CA SER A 58 -11.96 -18.43 -4.49
C SER A 58 -11.98 -19.91 -4.05
N ALA A 59 -12.75 -20.22 -3.00
CA ALA A 59 -12.94 -21.60 -2.56
C ALA A 59 -13.54 -22.48 -3.67
N THR A 60 -14.54 -21.98 -4.37
CA THR A 60 -15.20 -22.67 -5.49
C THR A 60 -14.23 -22.95 -6.65
N ALA A 61 -13.46 -21.92 -7.08
CA ALA A 61 -12.50 -22.04 -8.16
C ALA A 61 -11.37 -23.03 -7.80
N THR A 62 -10.92 -22.99 -6.54
CA THR A 62 -9.88 -23.90 -6.03
C THR A 62 -10.38 -25.34 -5.97
N ALA A 63 -11.58 -25.58 -5.45
CA ALA A 63 -12.18 -26.92 -5.40
C ALA A 63 -12.40 -27.51 -6.80
N ALA A 64 -12.80 -26.67 -7.77
CA ALA A 64 -12.95 -27.05 -9.18
C ALA A 64 -11.60 -27.21 -9.91
N ARG A 65 -10.47 -26.95 -9.27
CA ARG A 65 -9.13 -26.93 -9.90
C ARG A 65 -9.09 -26.08 -11.17
N HIS A 66 -9.78 -24.93 -11.11
CA HIS A 66 -9.84 -24.04 -12.28
C HIS A 66 -8.45 -23.50 -12.63
N PRO A 67 -8.03 -23.43 -13.91
CA PRO A 67 -6.71 -22.91 -14.29
C PRO A 67 -6.40 -21.50 -13.80
N LEU A 68 -7.44 -20.68 -13.59
CA LEU A 68 -7.32 -19.31 -13.05
C LEU A 68 -7.64 -19.21 -11.55
N ALA A 69 -7.70 -20.32 -10.82
CA ALA A 69 -8.01 -20.31 -9.38
C ALA A 69 -7.01 -19.45 -8.59
N MET A 70 -5.71 -19.46 -8.97
CA MET A 70 -4.67 -18.64 -8.37
C MET A 70 -4.98 -17.13 -8.45
N TRP A 71 -5.58 -16.68 -9.55
CA TRP A 71 -5.98 -15.27 -9.71
C TRP A 71 -7.17 -14.91 -8.84
N VAL A 72 -8.16 -15.80 -8.72
CA VAL A 72 -9.32 -15.56 -7.86
C VAL A 72 -8.89 -15.53 -6.39
N ASP A 73 -7.99 -16.42 -5.99
CA ASP A 73 -7.41 -16.46 -4.64
C ASP A 73 -6.58 -15.19 -4.33
N TYR A 74 -5.77 -14.75 -5.31
CA TYR A 74 -5.05 -13.48 -5.22
C TYR A 74 -6.00 -12.29 -5.04
N TRP A 75 -7.08 -12.19 -5.83
CA TRP A 75 -8.05 -11.10 -5.69
C TRP A 75 -8.74 -11.11 -4.33
N ALA A 76 -9.09 -12.31 -3.83
CA ALA A 76 -9.74 -12.46 -2.52
C ALA A 76 -8.85 -12.00 -1.37
N LEU A 77 -7.54 -12.22 -1.45
CA LEU A 77 -6.59 -11.75 -0.45
C LEU A 77 -6.23 -10.27 -0.66
N ASN A 78 -5.96 -9.87 -1.91
CA ASN A 78 -5.50 -8.52 -2.26
C ASN A 78 -6.51 -7.42 -1.88
N VAL A 79 -7.81 -7.66 -2.06
CA VAL A 79 -8.87 -6.68 -1.73
C VAL A 79 -8.88 -6.25 -0.26
N ARG A 80 -8.32 -7.07 0.63
CA ARG A 80 -8.20 -6.83 2.08
C ARG A 80 -6.77 -6.92 2.60
N LEU A 81 -5.79 -6.74 1.73
CA LEU A 81 -4.38 -6.95 2.04
C LEU A 81 -3.88 -6.01 3.15
N ASP A 82 -4.43 -4.81 3.23
CA ASP A 82 -4.14 -3.86 4.32
C ASP A 82 -4.52 -4.41 5.72
N ASP A 83 -5.41 -5.41 5.82
CA ASP A 83 -5.83 -6.04 7.07
C ASP A 83 -5.27 -7.47 7.21
N ALA A 84 -4.54 -7.97 6.20
CA ALA A 84 -4.01 -9.32 6.21
C ALA A 84 -2.87 -9.48 7.22
N ARG A 85 -2.70 -10.73 7.68
CA ARG A 85 -1.59 -11.15 8.54
C ARG A 85 -0.55 -11.93 7.73
N GLN A 86 0.68 -11.95 8.22
CA GLN A 86 1.80 -12.64 7.55
C GLN A 86 1.48 -14.12 7.27
N GLU A 87 0.76 -14.79 8.19
CA GLU A 87 0.42 -16.21 8.05
C GLU A 87 -0.51 -16.47 6.86
N GLU A 88 -1.43 -15.53 6.57
CA GLU A 88 -2.37 -15.64 5.44
C GLU A 88 -1.61 -15.50 4.11
N VAL A 89 -0.68 -14.56 4.04
CA VAL A 89 0.17 -14.34 2.87
C VAL A 89 1.09 -15.54 2.65
N THR A 90 1.72 -16.06 3.71
CA THR A 90 2.56 -17.26 3.65
C THR A 90 1.75 -18.49 3.22
N ALA A 91 0.49 -18.61 3.66
CA ALA A 91 -0.39 -19.70 3.22
C ALA A 91 -0.72 -19.62 1.71
N PHE A 92 -0.85 -18.41 1.18
CA PHE A 92 -1.02 -18.19 -0.26
C PHE A 92 0.23 -18.62 -1.03
N TYR A 93 1.43 -18.23 -0.63
CA TYR A 93 2.69 -18.62 -1.27
C TYR A 93 2.84 -20.14 -1.31
N ARG A 94 2.55 -20.84 -0.22
CA ARG A 94 2.59 -22.32 -0.18
C ARG A 94 1.57 -22.98 -1.11
N ARG A 95 0.48 -22.30 -1.42
CA ARG A 95 -0.56 -22.82 -2.32
C ARG A 95 -0.21 -22.65 -3.80
N TRP A 96 0.49 -21.56 -4.12
CA TRP A 96 0.80 -21.17 -5.49
C TRP A 96 2.30 -20.90 -5.68
N PRO A 97 3.19 -21.84 -5.30
CA PRO A 97 4.62 -21.63 -5.34
C PRO A 97 5.12 -21.42 -6.77
N ASP A 98 6.18 -20.64 -6.92
CA ASP A 98 6.89 -20.37 -8.17
C ASP A 98 5.98 -19.80 -9.29
N SER A 99 4.83 -19.24 -8.91
CA SER A 99 3.90 -18.63 -9.86
C SER A 99 4.11 -17.13 -9.98
N TYR A 100 3.74 -16.58 -11.16
CA TYR A 100 3.70 -15.13 -11.33
C TYR A 100 2.82 -14.44 -10.27
N VAL A 101 1.73 -15.09 -9.85
CA VAL A 101 0.76 -14.53 -8.91
C VAL A 101 1.33 -14.50 -7.49
N GLU A 102 2.20 -15.44 -7.13
CA GLU A 102 2.95 -15.41 -5.88
C GLU A 102 3.81 -14.15 -5.80
N ASP A 103 4.63 -13.91 -6.82
CA ASP A 103 5.54 -12.77 -6.84
C ASP A 103 4.78 -11.43 -6.95
N ARG A 104 3.64 -11.44 -7.66
CA ARG A 104 2.73 -10.29 -7.69
C ARG A 104 2.16 -9.96 -6.30
N LEU A 105 1.71 -10.98 -5.56
CA LEU A 105 1.24 -10.76 -4.19
C LEU A 105 2.39 -10.32 -3.28
N ARG A 106 3.60 -10.82 -3.48
CA ARG A 106 4.80 -10.40 -2.74
C ARG A 106 5.09 -8.92 -2.95
N ASN A 107 4.98 -8.42 -4.18
CA ASN A 107 5.06 -6.99 -4.47
C ASN A 107 4.05 -6.20 -3.63
N ASP A 108 2.78 -6.56 -3.71
CA ASP A 108 1.72 -5.84 -3.03
C ASP A 108 1.86 -5.92 -1.50
N TRP A 109 2.33 -7.07 -0.98
CA TRP A 109 2.61 -7.24 0.44
C TRP A 109 3.78 -6.40 0.93
N LEU A 110 4.86 -6.30 0.15
CA LEU A 110 6.00 -5.43 0.43
C LEU A 110 5.57 -3.95 0.52
N LEU A 111 4.65 -3.50 -0.33
CA LEU A 111 4.08 -2.15 -0.23
C LEU A 111 3.33 -1.95 1.10
N VAL A 112 2.52 -2.94 1.52
CA VAL A 112 1.81 -2.90 2.81
C VAL A 112 2.78 -2.89 3.99
N LEU A 113 3.78 -3.78 3.99
CA LEU A 113 4.80 -3.85 5.03
C LEU A 113 5.60 -2.53 5.13
N GLY A 114 6.00 -1.98 3.99
CA GLY A 114 6.69 -0.70 3.92
C GLY A 114 5.86 0.45 4.48
N LYS A 115 4.60 0.54 4.13
CA LYS A 115 3.63 1.51 4.66
C LYS A 115 3.46 1.38 6.18
N ARG A 116 3.35 0.15 6.68
CA ARG A 116 3.28 -0.16 8.12
C ARG A 116 4.61 0.04 8.85
N ARG A 117 5.72 0.16 8.12
CA ARG A 117 7.10 0.13 8.65
C ARG A 117 7.42 -1.17 9.40
N ASP A 118 6.83 -2.26 8.99
CA ASP A 118 7.16 -3.60 9.49
C ASP A 118 8.43 -4.11 8.82
N TRP A 119 9.56 -3.55 9.27
CA TRP A 119 10.86 -3.85 8.67
C TRP A 119 11.32 -5.28 8.90
N ALA A 120 10.84 -5.94 9.93
CA ALA A 120 11.19 -7.33 10.21
C ALA A 120 10.65 -8.25 9.10
N ASN A 121 9.35 -8.19 8.83
CA ASN A 121 8.73 -8.97 7.77
C ASN A 121 9.16 -8.48 6.37
N PHE A 122 9.36 -7.17 6.19
CA PHE A 122 9.85 -6.62 4.92
C PHE A 122 11.20 -7.22 4.51
N ARG A 123 12.17 -7.31 5.45
CA ARG A 123 13.50 -7.88 5.18
C ARG A 123 13.45 -9.38 4.90
N ALA A 124 12.50 -10.09 5.49
CA ALA A 124 12.31 -11.52 5.22
C ALA A 124 11.73 -11.78 3.83
N GLU A 125 10.83 -10.90 3.37
CA GLU A 125 10.14 -11.05 2.08
C GLU A 125 10.92 -10.48 0.89
N TYR A 126 11.59 -9.33 1.06
CA TYR A 126 12.21 -8.59 -0.04
C TYR A 126 13.24 -9.40 -0.87
N PRO A 127 14.11 -10.24 -0.28
CA PRO A 127 15.06 -11.04 -1.05
C PRO A 127 14.42 -12.07 -1.98
N GLN A 128 13.14 -12.42 -1.75
CA GLN A 128 12.37 -13.38 -2.53
C GLN A 128 11.53 -12.72 -3.63
N PHE A 129 11.56 -11.39 -3.73
CA PHE A 129 10.84 -10.63 -4.74
C PHE A 129 11.60 -10.67 -6.08
N LEU A 130 11.14 -11.50 -7.02
CA LEU A 130 11.85 -11.81 -8.26
C LEU A 130 11.70 -10.72 -9.32
N MET A 131 10.51 -10.16 -9.52
CA MET A 131 10.28 -9.09 -10.51
C MET A 131 11.12 -7.85 -10.22
N ASN A 132 11.26 -7.46 -8.96
CA ASN A 132 12.09 -6.34 -8.48
C ASN A 132 12.00 -5.06 -9.36
N ASP A 133 10.84 -4.81 -9.92
CA ASP A 133 10.57 -3.73 -10.87
C ASP A 133 9.77 -2.57 -10.27
N ASP A 134 9.20 -2.74 -9.08
CA ASP A 134 8.44 -1.72 -8.38
C ASP A 134 9.38 -0.70 -7.70
N ARG A 135 9.23 0.56 -8.10
CA ARG A 135 10.05 1.66 -7.60
C ARG A 135 9.72 2.04 -6.16
N GLU A 136 8.46 1.93 -5.77
CA GLU A 136 8.06 2.23 -4.40
C GLU A 136 8.58 1.18 -3.42
N VAL A 137 8.51 -0.10 -3.78
CA VAL A 137 9.14 -1.20 -3.02
C VAL A 137 10.64 -0.96 -2.86
N ARG A 138 11.33 -0.53 -3.93
CA ARG A 138 12.75 -0.17 -3.85
C ARG A 138 13.02 0.99 -2.89
N CYS A 139 12.17 2.01 -2.88
CA CYS A 139 12.28 3.10 -1.92
C CYS A 139 12.07 2.61 -0.47
N HIS A 140 11.11 1.72 -0.22
CA HIS A 140 10.92 1.10 1.09
C HIS A 140 12.13 0.24 1.50
N ALA A 141 12.73 -0.51 0.58
CA ALA A 141 13.94 -1.29 0.86
C ALA A 141 15.11 -0.39 1.28
N LEU A 142 15.32 0.73 0.60
CA LEU A 142 16.33 1.71 0.98
C LEU A 142 16.00 2.38 2.31
N LEU A 143 14.74 2.65 2.58
CA LEU A 143 14.31 3.22 3.87
C LEU A 143 14.53 2.24 5.02
N ALA A 144 14.26 0.95 4.81
CA ALA A 144 14.55 -0.09 5.80
C ALA A 144 16.05 -0.17 6.12
N ARG A 145 16.91 -0.15 5.09
CA ARG A 145 18.37 -0.12 5.26
C ARG A 145 18.85 1.14 5.96
N HIS A 146 18.25 2.29 5.64
CA HIS A 146 18.56 3.54 6.35
C HIS A 146 18.21 3.47 7.84
N ALA A 147 17.09 2.81 8.18
CA ALA A 147 16.68 2.58 9.57
C ALA A 147 17.67 1.67 10.33
N ASP A 148 18.39 0.79 9.63
CA ASP A 148 19.46 -0.04 10.18
C ASP A 148 20.81 0.70 10.32
N GLY A 149 20.88 1.95 9.85
CA GLY A 149 22.09 2.77 9.93
C GLY A 149 22.97 2.74 8.67
N ASP A 150 22.55 2.06 7.60
CA ASP A 150 23.29 2.05 6.33
C ASP A 150 23.34 3.44 5.71
N ASP A 151 24.47 3.77 5.07
CA ASP A 151 24.55 4.94 4.19
C ASP A 151 23.93 4.63 2.83
N VAL A 152 22.67 4.97 2.70
CA VAL A 152 21.91 4.82 1.45
C VAL A 152 21.77 6.14 0.67
N GLY A 153 22.51 7.19 1.04
CA GLY A 153 22.39 8.53 0.47
C GLY A 153 22.39 8.56 -1.06
N PRO A 154 23.45 8.07 -1.74
CA PRO A 154 23.51 8.06 -3.21
C PRO A 154 22.37 7.23 -3.85
N ALA A 155 22.19 5.98 -3.43
CA ALA A 155 21.16 5.10 -3.98
C ALA A 155 19.73 5.62 -3.73
N GLY A 156 19.49 6.21 -2.55
CA GLY A 156 18.21 6.81 -2.21
C GLY A 156 17.92 8.08 -3.01
N ARG A 157 18.93 8.90 -3.27
CA ARG A 157 18.84 10.05 -4.16
C ARG A 157 18.41 9.62 -5.57
N ASP A 158 19.10 8.63 -6.12
CA ASP A 158 18.82 8.12 -7.48
C ASP A 158 17.42 7.52 -7.58
N ALA A 159 17.02 6.70 -6.61
CA ALA A 159 15.67 6.13 -6.54
C ALA A 159 14.59 7.22 -6.47
N TRP A 160 14.80 8.24 -5.62
CA TRP A 160 13.87 9.36 -5.51
C TRP A 160 13.81 10.21 -6.80
N LEU A 161 14.94 10.49 -7.45
CA LEU A 161 14.95 11.22 -8.72
C LEU A 161 14.27 10.44 -9.85
N ALA A 162 14.41 9.11 -9.87
CA ALA A 162 13.78 8.23 -10.87
C ALA A 162 12.27 8.05 -10.71
N GLN A 163 11.66 8.51 -9.61
CA GLN A 163 10.22 8.40 -9.35
C GLN A 163 9.40 9.03 -10.48
N ARG A 164 8.45 8.27 -11.03
CA ARG A 164 7.59 8.71 -12.15
C ARG A 164 6.26 9.30 -11.71
N GLU A 165 5.67 8.70 -10.67
CA GLU A 165 4.43 9.15 -10.06
C GLU A 165 4.67 9.39 -8.56
N PRO A 166 3.88 10.26 -7.92
CA PRO A 166 3.93 10.43 -6.47
C PRO A 166 3.53 9.13 -5.78
N ASP A 167 4.38 8.62 -4.92
CA ASP A 167 4.16 7.47 -4.05
C ASP A 167 4.59 7.78 -2.62
N GLU A 168 4.17 6.96 -1.67
CA GLU A 168 4.43 7.16 -0.25
C GLU A 168 5.84 6.70 0.12
N GLY A 169 6.31 5.57 -0.42
CA GLY A 169 7.61 4.99 -0.07
C GLY A 169 8.77 5.90 -0.43
N CYS A 170 8.83 6.41 -1.67
CA CYS A 170 9.86 7.35 -2.07
C CYS A 170 9.70 8.72 -1.37
N ALA A 171 8.47 9.08 -0.97
CA ALA A 171 8.24 10.27 -0.17
C ALA A 171 8.86 10.14 1.22
N GLN A 172 8.62 9.04 1.91
CA GLN A 172 9.18 8.76 3.24
C GLN A 172 10.70 8.61 3.20
N LEU A 173 11.25 7.91 2.19
CA LEU A 173 12.69 7.81 1.97
C LEU A 173 13.33 9.20 1.83
N ALA A 174 12.76 10.06 1.00
CA ALA A 174 13.27 11.41 0.82
C ALA A 174 13.22 12.21 2.13
N GLU A 175 12.16 12.09 2.94
CA GLU A 175 12.09 12.74 4.26
C GLU A 175 13.21 12.30 5.19
N ALA A 176 13.48 11.00 5.26
CA ALA A 176 14.57 10.45 6.06
C ALA A 176 15.94 10.98 5.59
N LEU A 177 16.18 10.98 4.28
CA LEU A 177 17.43 11.48 3.70
C LEU A 177 17.61 13.00 3.87
N PHE A 178 16.54 13.80 3.81
CA PHE A 178 16.60 15.22 4.14
C PHE A 178 16.92 15.44 5.63
N ALA A 179 16.32 14.66 6.52
CA ALA A 179 16.61 14.72 7.96
C ALA A 179 18.10 14.37 8.23
N ALA A 180 18.62 13.37 7.54
CA ALA A 180 20.01 12.94 7.60
C ALA A 180 20.99 13.85 6.82
N ARG A 181 20.52 14.94 6.19
CA ARG A 181 21.29 15.86 5.34
C ARG A 181 21.97 15.16 4.15
N ARG A 182 21.41 14.08 3.65
CA ARG A 182 21.83 13.35 2.45
C ARG A 182 21.16 13.88 1.17
N LEU A 183 20.08 14.65 1.30
CA LEU A 183 19.43 15.43 0.23
C LEU A 183 19.39 16.90 0.62
N GLY A 184 19.53 17.78 -0.38
CA GLY A 184 19.52 19.23 -0.23
C GLY A 184 18.50 19.94 -1.12
N GLU A 185 18.53 21.28 -1.09
CA GLU A 185 17.66 22.10 -1.94
C GLU A 185 17.96 21.92 -3.43
N ASP A 186 19.22 21.70 -3.79
CA ASP A 186 19.63 21.47 -5.18
C ASP A 186 19.00 20.20 -5.75
N ASP A 187 18.85 19.14 -4.92
CA ASP A 187 18.19 17.91 -5.33
C ASP A 187 16.69 18.12 -5.56
N VAL A 188 16.04 18.96 -4.72
CA VAL A 188 14.63 19.34 -4.92
C VAL A 188 14.46 20.09 -6.24
N MET A 189 15.35 21.05 -6.52
CA MET A 189 15.30 21.81 -7.78
C MET A 189 15.57 20.93 -8.99
N LEU A 190 16.53 20.01 -8.89
CA LEU A 190 16.82 19.03 -9.94
C LEU A 190 15.59 18.14 -10.21
N LYS A 191 15.00 17.56 -9.14
CA LYS A 191 13.78 16.72 -9.28
C LYS A 191 12.64 17.49 -9.90
N ALA A 192 12.37 18.71 -9.44
CA ALA A 192 11.31 19.55 -9.99
C ALA A 192 11.52 19.82 -11.48
N ARG A 193 12.74 20.15 -11.89
CA ARG A 193 13.10 20.37 -13.30
C ARG A 193 12.90 19.11 -14.14
N LEU A 194 13.46 17.97 -13.72
CA LEU A 194 13.30 16.69 -14.42
C LEU A 194 11.82 16.28 -14.54
N ALA A 195 11.02 16.55 -13.53
CA ALA A 195 9.60 16.26 -13.56
C ALA A 195 8.84 17.17 -14.56
N VAL A 196 9.21 18.45 -14.66
CA VAL A 196 8.63 19.38 -15.66
C VAL A 196 9.03 18.96 -17.06
N GLU A 197 10.32 18.68 -17.31
CA GLU A 197 10.83 18.22 -18.59
C GLU A 197 10.16 16.92 -19.06
N ALA A 198 9.82 16.03 -18.12
CA ALA A 198 9.12 14.78 -18.39
C ALA A 198 7.58 14.93 -18.43
N ASN A 199 7.04 16.17 -18.37
CA ASN A 199 5.60 16.46 -18.30
C ASN A 199 4.87 15.74 -17.13
N ARG A 200 5.48 15.76 -15.93
CA ARG A 200 4.95 15.12 -14.70
C ARG A 200 4.61 16.16 -13.63
N PRO A 201 3.56 16.95 -13.78
CA PRO A 201 3.27 18.09 -12.90
C PRO A 201 2.97 17.68 -11.46
N ARG A 202 2.46 16.46 -11.22
CA ARG A 202 2.20 15.94 -9.85
C ARG A 202 3.50 15.74 -9.09
N VAL A 203 4.50 15.13 -9.73
CA VAL A 203 5.84 14.92 -9.15
C VAL A 203 6.53 16.25 -8.88
N ALA A 204 6.46 17.19 -9.83
CA ALA A 204 7.00 18.53 -9.64
C ALA A 204 6.39 19.26 -8.43
N ARG A 205 5.05 19.18 -8.27
CA ARG A 205 4.36 19.75 -7.10
C ARG A 205 4.75 19.09 -5.79
N GLN A 206 4.86 17.75 -5.77
CA GLN A 206 5.32 17.01 -4.58
C GLN A 206 6.73 17.43 -4.16
N ALA A 207 7.67 17.56 -5.11
CA ALA A 207 9.01 18.07 -4.84
C ALA A 207 8.98 19.50 -4.28
N GLY A 208 8.18 20.40 -4.86
CA GLY A 208 8.04 21.80 -4.42
C GLY A 208 7.39 21.97 -3.05
N ALA A 209 6.43 21.12 -2.67
CA ALA A 209 5.75 21.16 -1.38
C ALA A 209 6.74 20.97 -0.21
N ARG A 210 7.79 20.16 -0.38
CA ARG A 210 8.85 19.94 0.61
C ARG A 210 9.68 21.19 0.89
N ARG A 211 9.90 22.02 -0.11
CA ARG A 211 10.58 23.30 0.05
C ARG A 211 9.81 24.26 0.98
N THR A 212 8.48 24.29 0.84
CA THR A 212 7.63 25.19 1.63
C THR A 212 7.51 24.78 3.09
N THR A 213 7.47 23.48 3.39
CA THR A 213 7.40 22.98 4.77
C THR A 213 8.70 23.24 5.54
N ARG A 214 9.86 23.06 4.95
CA ARG A 214 11.15 23.36 5.59
C ARG A 214 11.36 24.87 5.80
N TRP A 215 10.92 25.69 4.84
CA TRP A 215 11.00 27.14 4.96
C TRP A 215 10.10 27.68 6.09
N ARG A 216 8.95 27.06 6.32
CA ARG A 216 8.09 27.36 7.47
C ARG A 216 8.68 26.88 8.80
N ALA A 217 9.27 25.67 8.83
CA ALA A 217 9.92 25.13 10.03
C ALA A 217 11.23 25.88 10.41
N GLY A 218 11.99 26.37 9.44
CA GLY A 218 13.21 27.13 9.66
C GLY A 218 13.00 28.60 10.05
N ARG A 219 11.77 29.12 9.88
CA ARG A 219 11.37 30.41 10.46
C ARG A 219 10.87 30.17 11.88
N SER A 220 11.77 30.00 12.81
CA SER A 220 11.45 30.32 14.20
C SER A 220 10.74 31.68 14.20
N PRO A 221 9.58 31.83 14.85
CA PRO A 221 8.98 33.16 14.96
C PRO A 221 10.04 34.05 15.58
N ARG A 222 10.55 35.01 14.79
CA ARG A 222 11.39 36.07 15.38
C ARG A 222 10.60 36.58 16.56
N ARG A 223 11.09 36.31 17.77
CA ARG A 223 10.56 36.97 18.97
C ARG A 223 10.40 38.42 18.58
N PRO A 224 9.21 39.01 18.74
CA PRO A 224 9.05 40.43 18.50
C PRO A 224 10.12 41.10 19.37
N ARG A 225 11.02 41.85 18.74
CA ARG A 225 11.95 42.69 19.47
C ARG A 225 11.09 43.47 20.46
N ALA A 226 11.32 43.24 21.75
CA ALA A 226 10.67 43.99 22.80
C ALA A 226 10.80 45.46 22.40
N ALA A 227 9.66 46.10 22.18
CA ALA A 227 9.63 47.54 21.94
C ALA A 227 10.40 48.21 23.08
N PRO A 228 11.29 49.18 22.80
CA PRO A 228 12.01 49.88 23.85
C PRO A 228 10.95 50.44 24.78
N THR A 229 10.98 50.01 26.04
CA THR A 229 10.11 50.51 27.09
C THR A 229 10.35 52.00 27.17
N ARG A 230 9.39 52.79 26.66
CA ARG A 230 9.36 54.25 26.87
C ARG A 230 9.48 54.45 28.38
N ARG A 231 10.66 54.89 28.85
CA ARG A 231 10.91 55.35 30.20
C ARG A 231 9.85 56.40 30.48
N ARG A 232 8.84 56.06 31.27
CA ARG A 232 7.86 57.02 31.80
C ARG A 232 8.67 58.09 32.52
N GLY A 233 8.68 59.29 31.91
CA GLY A 233 9.28 60.46 32.52
C GLY A 233 8.73 60.67 33.93
N ARG A 234 9.64 60.83 34.90
CA ARG A 234 9.32 61.20 36.24
C ARG A 234 8.39 62.45 36.22
N PRO A 235 7.28 62.48 36.99
CA PRO A 235 6.46 63.66 37.08
C PRO A 235 7.29 64.78 37.68
N ARG A 236 7.38 65.94 36.98
CA ARG A 236 7.99 67.14 37.43
C ARG A 236 7.17 67.62 38.68
N ARG A 237 7.82 67.66 39.86
CA ARG A 237 7.28 68.32 41.10
C ARG A 237 6.98 69.78 40.79
N ARG A 238 5.72 70.21 40.88
CA ARG A 238 5.30 71.59 40.87
C ARG A 238 5.89 72.29 42.11
N PRO A 239 6.43 73.53 41.99
CA PRO A 239 6.87 74.27 43.14
C PRO A 239 5.64 74.69 44.00
N ARG A 240 5.75 74.50 45.31
CA ARG A 240 4.77 74.93 46.28
C ARG A 240 4.72 76.45 46.23
N ARG A 241 3.55 77.04 45.91
CA ARG A 241 3.23 78.45 46.18
C ARG A 241 3.20 78.65 47.68
N ARG A 242 4.06 79.54 48.19
CA ARG A 242 4.00 80.07 49.56
C ARG A 242 2.70 80.86 49.69
N GLY A 243 1.91 80.50 50.69
CA GLY A 243 0.72 81.21 51.05
C GLY A 243 1.08 82.56 51.69
N GLY A 244 0.44 83.59 51.18
CA GLY A 244 0.43 84.91 51.82
C GLY A 244 -0.43 84.85 53.05
N GLY A 245 0.12 85.32 54.15
CA GLY A 245 -0.56 85.48 55.42
C GLY A 245 -1.58 86.64 55.42
N PRO A 246 -2.52 86.64 56.33
CA PRO A 246 -3.57 87.62 56.36
C PRO A 246 -3.07 88.94 56.95
N ALA A 247 -3.52 90.04 56.37
CA ALA A 247 -3.30 91.41 56.87
C ALA A 247 -4.19 91.65 58.10
N PRO A 248 -3.71 92.48 59.05
CA PRO A 248 -4.48 92.81 60.27
C PRO A 248 -5.54 93.87 59.98
N ARG A 249 -6.72 93.75 60.62
CA ARG A 249 -7.74 94.75 60.70
C ARG A 249 -7.29 95.80 61.77
N GLY A 250 -7.28 97.05 61.36
CA GLY A 250 -7.22 98.19 62.26
C GLY A 250 -8.60 98.86 62.43
N SER A 251 -8.94 99.09 63.63
CA SER A 251 -9.98 99.95 64.24
C SER A 251 -10.90 100.76 63.36
#